data_469c078262d46acdfa9eec00ed2d9b8a
#
_entry.id   469c078262d46acdfa9eec00ed2d9b8a
#
_cell.length_a   1.000
_cell.length_b   1.000
_cell.length_c   1.000
_cell.angle_alpha   90.00
_cell.angle_beta   90.00
_cell.angle_gamma   90.00
#
_symmetry.space_group_name_H-M   'P 1'
#
loop_
_entity.id
_entity.type
_entity.pdbx_description
1 polymer ?
#
loop_
_entity_poly.entity_id
_entity_poly.type
_entity_poly.pdbx_seq_one_letter_code
_entity_poly.pdbx_strand_id
1 'polypeptide(L)'
;MNLSQLEESFKSAHIKGDWADIVKKAVIFANGCQEVRKFDAAIACLNKLALDVKGDKKLLAVVLTALGTAYWEKAQLKKALEQFEKALLLFKETGDTAGKAAILSIVGITYWRKCEWDKALEILEDALSLKPNREERFVSLYGAFDRGLATLQNRIRMGRELEQPKKILQPLFSSTALHLITGNMEEFKTCLEESETLAKQTGQSDILKATFGISKLANRV
;
A
#
# COMPACT_ATOMS: atom_id res chain seq x y z
N MET A 1 -13.69 16.31 -4.12
CA MET A 1 -13.42 17.47 -3.22
C MET A 1 -12.01 17.98 -3.51
N ASN A 2 -11.79 19.30 -3.56
CA ASN A 2 -10.42 19.81 -3.67
C ASN A 2 -9.71 19.80 -2.31
N LEU A 3 -8.38 19.97 -2.31
CA LEU A 3 -7.57 19.87 -1.07
C LEU A 3 -8.00 20.89 0.00
N SER A 4 -8.38 22.11 -0.37
CA SER A 4 -8.85 23.15 0.56
C SER A 4 -10.15 22.74 1.27
N GLN A 5 -11.08 22.11 0.54
CA GLN A 5 -12.33 21.60 1.14
C GLN A 5 -12.06 20.45 2.10
N LEU A 6 -11.08 19.57 1.80
CA LEU A 6 -10.66 18.50 2.70
C LEU A 6 -10.04 19.07 3.99
N GLU A 7 -9.21 20.10 3.87
CA GLU A 7 -8.59 20.78 5.01
C GLU A 7 -9.63 21.46 5.91
N GLU A 8 -10.61 22.16 5.32
CA GLU A 8 -11.71 22.76 6.07
C GLU A 8 -12.57 21.72 6.79
N SER A 9 -12.86 20.62 6.11
CA SER A 9 -13.61 19.49 6.72
C SER A 9 -12.87 18.91 7.92
N PHE A 10 -11.55 18.75 7.82
CA PHE A 10 -10.71 18.30 8.93
C PHE A 10 -10.67 19.31 10.09
N LYS A 11 -10.50 20.61 9.80
CA LYS A 11 -10.55 21.69 10.81
C LYS A 11 -11.91 21.75 11.53
N SER A 12 -13.01 21.59 10.79
CA SER A 12 -14.36 21.59 11.34
C SER A 12 -14.62 20.41 12.29
N ALA A 13 -14.02 19.24 12.03
CA ALA A 13 -14.11 18.08 12.91
C ALA A 13 -13.43 18.34 14.27
N HIS A 14 -12.30 19.03 14.27
CA HIS A 14 -11.61 19.42 15.51
C HIS A 14 -12.46 20.28 16.45
N ILE A 15 -13.32 21.14 15.90
CA ILE A 15 -14.23 21.98 16.68
C ILE A 15 -15.30 21.13 17.38
N LYS A 16 -15.73 20.03 16.77
CA LYS A 16 -16.76 19.13 17.30
C LYS A 16 -16.26 18.19 18.40
N GLY A 17 -14.95 17.94 18.46
CA GLY A 17 -14.30 17.14 19.50
C GLY A 17 -14.49 15.61 19.40
N ASP A 18 -15.07 15.11 18.32
CA ASP A 18 -15.17 13.66 18.06
C ASP A 18 -13.89 13.15 17.42
N TRP A 19 -13.07 12.42 18.18
CA TRP A 19 -11.79 11.91 17.75
C TRP A 19 -11.90 10.89 16.60
N ALA A 20 -12.96 10.11 16.53
CA ALA A 20 -13.17 9.16 15.42
C ALA A 20 -13.40 9.91 14.10
N ASP A 21 -14.25 10.96 14.11
CA ASP A 21 -14.50 11.81 12.94
C ASP A 21 -13.24 12.62 12.56
N ILE A 22 -12.48 13.12 13.55
CA ILE A 22 -11.22 13.83 13.34
C ILE A 22 -10.22 12.93 12.61
N VAL A 23 -9.99 11.70 13.10
CA VAL A 23 -9.07 10.75 12.49
C VAL A 23 -9.52 10.38 11.07
N LYS A 24 -10.80 10.07 10.88
CA LYS A 24 -11.36 9.78 9.56
C LYS A 24 -11.07 10.90 8.56
N LYS A 25 -11.36 12.14 8.90
CA LYS A 25 -11.15 13.30 8.02
C LYS A 25 -9.67 13.62 7.81
N ALA A 26 -8.84 13.42 8.83
CA ALA A 26 -7.39 13.56 8.69
C ALA A 26 -6.79 12.55 7.70
N VAL A 27 -7.26 11.29 7.72
CA VAL A 27 -6.81 10.25 6.78
C VAL A 27 -7.25 10.59 5.36
N ILE A 28 -8.49 11.09 5.17
CA ILE A 28 -8.98 11.56 3.87
C ILE A 28 -8.18 12.78 3.39
N PHE A 29 -7.90 13.74 4.24
CA PHE A 29 -7.05 14.89 3.92
C PHE A 29 -5.63 14.45 3.54
N ALA A 30 -5.04 13.54 4.30
CA ALA A 30 -3.73 12.98 3.99
C ALA A 30 -3.71 12.28 2.62
N ASN A 31 -4.75 11.49 2.28
CA ASN A 31 -4.89 10.89 0.96
C ASN A 31 -4.94 11.97 -0.14
N GLY A 32 -5.74 13.03 0.04
CA GLY A 32 -5.78 14.16 -0.90
C GLY A 32 -4.43 14.88 -1.05
N CYS A 33 -3.67 15.02 0.03
CA CYS A 33 -2.30 15.54 -0.04
C CYS A 33 -1.38 14.64 -0.87
N GLN A 34 -1.50 13.31 -0.71
CA GLN A 34 -0.73 12.32 -1.47
C GLN A 34 -1.08 12.36 -2.96
N GLU A 35 -2.34 12.51 -3.33
CA GLU A 35 -2.79 12.67 -4.73
C GLU A 35 -2.10 13.83 -5.44
N VAL A 36 -1.90 14.96 -4.74
CA VAL A 36 -1.21 16.15 -5.28
C VAL A 36 0.29 16.19 -4.90
N ARG A 37 0.85 15.08 -4.41
CA ARG A 37 2.25 14.88 -4.03
C ARG A 37 2.75 15.82 -2.92
N LYS A 38 1.87 16.34 -2.07
CA LYS A 38 2.19 17.14 -0.89
C LYS A 38 2.45 16.23 0.35
N PHE A 39 3.37 15.28 0.22
CA PHE A 39 3.63 14.26 1.24
C PHE A 39 4.01 14.84 2.60
N ASP A 40 4.78 15.94 2.63
CA ASP A 40 5.22 16.55 3.89
C ASP A 40 4.05 17.16 4.67
N ALA A 41 3.04 17.70 3.99
CA ALA A 41 1.83 18.20 4.63
C ALA A 41 1.03 17.05 5.27
N ALA A 42 0.87 15.91 4.57
CA ALA A 42 0.25 14.71 5.13
C ALA A 42 1.00 14.20 6.35
N ILE A 43 2.33 14.07 6.25
CA ILE A 43 3.20 13.58 7.33
C ILE A 43 3.11 14.50 8.56
N ALA A 44 3.17 15.83 8.37
CA ALA A 44 3.09 16.79 9.47
C ALA A 44 1.74 16.72 10.20
N CYS A 45 0.63 16.67 9.45
CA CYS A 45 -0.71 16.52 10.00
C CYS A 45 -0.84 15.23 10.82
N LEU A 46 -0.44 14.08 10.24
CA LEU A 46 -0.59 12.77 10.86
C LEU A 46 0.34 12.59 12.08
N ASN A 47 1.55 13.16 12.08
CA ASN A 47 2.43 13.12 13.23
C ASN A 47 1.82 13.87 14.43
N LYS A 48 1.25 15.05 14.20
CA LYS A 48 0.56 15.81 15.26
C LYS A 48 -0.62 15.00 15.80
N LEU A 49 -1.46 14.49 14.91
CA LEU A 49 -2.63 13.70 15.30
C LEU A 49 -2.28 12.43 16.08
N ALA A 50 -1.17 11.75 15.73
CA ALA A 50 -0.70 10.58 16.47
C ALA A 50 -0.37 10.88 17.94
N LEU A 51 0.10 12.09 18.25
CA LEU A 51 0.32 12.53 19.62
C LEU A 51 -1.01 12.79 20.36
N ASP A 52 -1.98 13.37 19.67
CA ASP A 52 -3.27 13.71 20.25
C ASP A 52 -4.08 12.43 20.59
N VAL A 53 -4.02 11.39 19.74
CA VAL A 53 -4.76 10.13 19.93
C VAL A 53 -3.95 9.00 20.58
N LYS A 54 -2.78 9.29 21.16
CA LYS A 54 -1.87 8.26 21.72
C LYS A 54 -2.51 7.37 22.80
N GLY A 55 -3.55 7.85 23.46
CA GLY A 55 -4.32 7.10 24.49
C GLY A 55 -5.34 6.11 23.90
N ASP A 56 -5.72 6.27 22.63
CA ASP A 56 -6.65 5.37 21.94
C ASP A 56 -5.89 4.49 20.94
N LYS A 57 -5.68 3.22 21.30
CA LYS A 57 -4.94 2.25 20.49
C LYS A 57 -5.54 2.04 19.10
N LYS A 58 -6.89 2.05 18.98
CA LYS A 58 -7.57 1.84 17.70
C LYS A 58 -7.37 3.02 16.75
N LEU A 59 -7.59 4.22 17.24
CA LEU A 59 -7.39 5.44 16.45
C LEU A 59 -5.92 5.64 16.10
N LEU A 60 -5.02 5.42 17.05
CA LEU A 60 -3.59 5.51 16.82
C LEU A 60 -3.11 4.55 15.73
N ALA A 61 -3.60 3.29 15.72
CA ALA A 61 -3.24 2.32 14.69
C ALA A 61 -3.63 2.80 13.28
N VAL A 62 -4.82 3.40 13.12
CA VAL A 62 -5.27 3.98 11.85
C VAL A 62 -4.39 5.16 11.42
N VAL A 63 -4.06 6.05 12.34
CA VAL A 63 -3.19 7.21 12.06
C VAL A 63 -1.79 6.76 11.66
N LEU A 64 -1.20 5.79 12.36
CA LEU A 64 0.11 5.24 12.04
C LEU A 64 0.11 4.52 10.68
N THR A 65 -1.01 3.86 10.31
CA THR A 65 -1.18 3.27 8.98
C THR A 65 -1.09 4.35 7.89
N ALA A 66 -1.84 5.44 8.03
CA ALA A 66 -1.83 6.55 7.08
C ALA A 66 -0.45 7.25 7.02
N LEU A 67 0.20 7.43 8.18
CA LEU A 67 1.54 8.01 8.29
C LEU A 67 2.59 7.14 7.59
N GLY A 68 2.57 5.82 7.84
CA GLY A 68 3.41 4.85 7.16
C GLY A 68 3.21 4.89 5.64
N THR A 69 1.95 5.00 5.20
CA THR A 69 1.61 5.11 3.77
C THR A 69 2.17 6.38 3.14
N ALA A 70 2.10 7.53 3.81
CA ALA A 70 2.68 8.78 3.32
C ALA A 70 4.22 8.69 3.19
N TYR A 71 4.91 8.05 4.15
CA TYR A 71 6.33 7.74 4.03
C TYR A 71 6.64 6.77 2.88
N TRP A 72 5.79 5.75 2.68
CA TRP A 72 5.94 4.75 1.62
C TRP A 72 5.87 5.39 0.23
N GLU A 73 4.90 6.27 -0.03
CA GLU A 73 4.78 6.99 -1.29
C GLU A 73 5.91 8.01 -1.49
N LYS A 74 6.43 8.59 -0.41
CA LYS A 74 7.64 9.45 -0.43
C LYS A 74 8.94 8.65 -0.64
N ALA A 75 8.86 7.32 -0.84
CA ALA A 75 9.98 6.38 -0.96
C ALA A 75 10.89 6.30 0.30
N GLN A 76 10.41 6.72 1.46
CA GLN A 76 11.11 6.58 2.75
C GLN A 76 10.75 5.24 3.40
N LEU A 77 11.09 4.12 2.73
CA LEU A 77 10.62 2.78 3.07
C LEU A 77 10.98 2.33 4.49
N LYS A 78 12.13 2.74 5.02
CA LYS A 78 12.53 2.42 6.41
C LYS A 78 11.56 3.04 7.40
N LYS A 79 11.27 4.35 7.27
CA LYS A 79 10.31 5.04 8.13
C LYS A 79 8.89 4.49 7.98
N ALA A 80 8.51 4.11 6.75
CA ALA A 80 7.22 3.49 6.49
C ALA A 80 7.08 2.18 7.28
N LEU A 81 8.05 1.28 7.18
CA LEU A 81 8.06 0.00 7.91
C LEU A 81 8.00 0.20 9.41
N GLU A 82 8.73 1.17 9.98
CA GLU A 82 8.67 1.50 11.41
C GLU A 82 7.25 1.89 11.87
N GLN A 83 6.51 2.65 11.05
CA GLN A 83 5.11 3.00 11.39
C GLN A 83 4.17 1.80 11.21
N PHE A 84 4.36 1.00 10.17
CA PHE A 84 3.56 -0.20 9.95
C PHE A 84 3.76 -1.25 11.05
N GLU A 85 4.98 -1.44 11.55
CA GLU A 85 5.25 -2.34 12.68
C GLU A 85 4.51 -1.90 13.95
N LYS A 86 4.53 -0.60 14.27
CA LYS A 86 3.78 -0.04 15.40
C LYS A 86 2.26 -0.22 15.22
N ALA A 87 1.73 0.06 14.02
CA ALA A 87 0.32 -0.12 13.73
C ALA A 87 -0.09 -1.60 13.83
N LEU A 88 0.73 -2.52 13.30
CA LEU A 88 0.48 -3.96 13.36
C LEU A 88 0.39 -4.48 14.80
N LEU A 89 1.28 -3.99 15.67
CA LEU A 89 1.25 -4.34 17.09
C LEU A 89 -0.08 -3.90 17.72
N LEU A 90 -0.52 -2.66 17.47
CA LEU A 90 -1.76 -2.13 18.00
C LEU A 90 -3.00 -2.87 17.45
N PHE A 91 -3.02 -3.23 16.16
CA PHE A 91 -4.10 -4.05 15.60
C PHE A 91 -4.15 -5.45 16.20
N LYS A 92 -2.98 -6.06 16.49
CA LYS A 92 -2.92 -7.35 17.21
C LYS A 92 -3.47 -7.21 18.64
N GLU A 93 -3.08 -6.18 19.37
CA GLU A 93 -3.53 -5.93 20.74
C GLU A 93 -5.05 -5.64 20.82
N THR A 94 -5.61 -5.01 19.80
CA THR A 94 -7.04 -4.67 19.74
C THR A 94 -7.91 -5.73 19.08
N GLY A 95 -7.30 -6.81 18.57
CA GLY A 95 -8.02 -7.89 17.85
C GLY A 95 -8.56 -7.46 16.49
N ASP A 96 -8.03 -6.39 15.89
CA ASP A 96 -8.50 -5.86 14.61
C ASP A 96 -7.89 -6.62 13.43
N THR A 97 -8.60 -7.65 12.98
CA THR A 97 -8.15 -8.52 11.87
C THR A 97 -8.08 -7.79 10.53
N ALA A 98 -9.01 -6.85 10.26
CA ALA A 98 -8.99 -6.06 9.03
C ALA A 98 -7.81 -5.09 9.00
N GLY A 99 -7.50 -4.45 10.12
CA GLY A 99 -6.30 -3.62 10.28
C GLY A 99 -5.02 -4.43 10.11
N LYS A 100 -4.96 -5.63 10.70
CA LYS A 100 -3.84 -6.57 10.50
C LYS A 100 -3.67 -6.93 9.03
N ALA A 101 -4.76 -7.28 8.32
CA ALA A 101 -4.73 -7.61 6.90
C ALA A 101 -4.22 -6.45 6.04
N ALA A 102 -4.70 -5.22 6.28
CA ALA A 102 -4.29 -4.02 5.57
C ALA A 102 -2.78 -3.75 5.73
N ILE A 103 -2.26 -3.84 6.96
CA ILE A 103 -0.82 -3.65 7.22
C ILE A 103 0.02 -4.73 6.58
N LEU A 104 -0.35 -6.00 6.70
CA LEU A 104 0.40 -7.10 6.09
C LEU A 104 0.43 -6.95 4.56
N SER A 105 -0.66 -6.49 3.95
CA SER A 105 -0.72 -6.22 2.51
C SER A 105 0.36 -5.20 2.09
N ILE A 106 0.43 -4.04 2.73
CA ILE A 106 1.41 -3.00 2.35
C ILE A 106 2.85 -3.37 2.74
N VAL A 107 3.04 -4.10 3.83
CA VAL A 107 4.36 -4.60 4.23
C VAL A 107 4.86 -5.64 3.22
N GLY A 108 4.02 -6.59 2.80
CA GLY A 108 4.34 -7.56 1.76
C GLY A 108 4.70 -6.89 0.43
N ILE A 109 3.91 -5.93 -0.03
CA ILE A 109 4.22 -5.11 -1.22
C ILE A 109 5.52 -4.32 -1.03
N THR A 110 5.83 -3.86 0.18
CA THR A 110 7.09 -3.14 0.44
C THR A 110 8.30 -4.05 0.27
N TYR A 111 8.25 -5.28 0.79
CA TYR A 111 9.32 -6.28 0.60
C TYR A 111 9.40 -6.73 -0.87
N TRP A 112 8.26 -6.87 -1.56
CA TRP A 112 8.23 -7.15 -3.00
C TRP A 112 8.99 -6.09 -3.81
N ARG A 113 8.76 -4.81 -3.52
CA ARG A 113 9.48 -3.69 -4.15
C ARG A 113 10.97 -3.64 -3.82
N LYS A 114 11.39 -4.21 -2.67
CA LYS A 114 12.80 -4.34 -2.27
C LYS A 114 13.48 -5.55 -2.89
N CYS A 115 12.78 -6.34 -3.70
CA CYS A 115 13.25 -7.61 -4.26
C CYS A 115 13.56 -8.68 -3.18
N GLU A 116 12.99 -8.56 -1.99
CA GLU A 116 13.03 -9.55 -0.91
C GLU A 116 11.82 -10.49 -1.04
N TRP A 117 11.77 -11.26 -2.15
CA TRP A 117 10.55 -11.92 -2.60
C TRP A 117 10.11 -13.07 -1.70
N ASP A 118 11.01 -13.87 -1.14
CA ASP A 118 10.63 -14.96 -0.22
C ASP A 118 9.90 -14.42 1.00
N LYS A 119 10.44 -13.36 1.59
CA LYS A 119 9.81 -12.65 2.72
C LYS A 119 8.49 -11.98 2.33
N ALA A 120 8.44 -11.40 1.13
CA ALA A 120 7.22 -10.81 0.61
C ALA A 120 6.11 -11.85 0.46
N LEU A 121 6.42 -13.03 -0.09
CA LEU A 121 5.46 -14.12 -0.29
C LEU A 121 4.88 -14.62 1.03
N GLU A 122 5.71 -14.83 2.06
CA GLU A 122 5.27 -15.23 3.40
C GLU A 122 4.29 -14.21 3.99
N ILE A 123 4.62 -12.92 3.93
CA ILE A 123 3.78 -11.85 4.48
C ILE A 123 2.48 -11.68 3.66
N LEU A 124 2.54 -11.83 2.33
CA LEU A 124 1.36 -11.74 1.47
C LEU A 124 0.43 -12.94 1.68
N GLU A 125 0.95 -14.15 1.95
CA GLU A 125 0.15 -15.32 2.33
C GLU A 125 -0.63 -15.05 3.61
N ASP A 126 0.03 -14.51 4.63
CA ASP A 126 -0.61 -14.09 5.88
C ASP A 126 -1.69 -13.02 5.65
N ALA A 127 -1.41 -12.03 4.81
CA ALA A 127 -2.36 -10.98 4.49
C ALA A 127 -3.62 -11.55 3.82
N LEU A 128 -3.45 -12.37 2.78
CA LEU A 128 -4.55 -12.94 1.99
C LEU A 128 -5.40 -13.93 2.81
N SER A 129 -4.78 -14.67 3.74
CA SER A 129 -5.52 -15.56 4.66
C SER A 129 -6.55 -14.81 5.51
N LEU A 130 -6.33 -13.52 5.77
CA LEU A 130 -7.22 -12.63 6.51
C LEU A 130 -8.27 -11.94 5.63
N LYS A 131 -8.28 -12.20 4.32
CA LYS A 131 -9.22 -11.63 3.35
C LYS A 131 -9.27 -10.10 3.43
N PRO A 132 -8.20 -9.39 3.04
CA PRO A 132 -8.15 -7.93 3.10
C PRO A 132 -9.28 -7.32 2.28
N ASN A 133 -9.92 -6.29 2.84
CA ASN A 133 -10.98 -5.53 2.18
C ASN A 133 -10.69 -4.03 2.25
N ARG A 134 -11.33 -3.27 1.34
CA ARG A 134 -11.17 -1.82 1.27
C ARG A 134 -12.10 -1.12 2.26
N GLU A 135 -11.59 -0.87 3.48
CA GLU A 135 -12.31 -0.07 4.47
C GLU A 135 -11.95 1.42 4.34
N GLU A 136 -12.93 2.29 4.58
CA GLU A 136 -12.79 3.75 4.47
C GLU A 136 -11.67 4.31 5.38
N ARG A 137 -11.46 3.71 6.56
CA ARG A 137 -10.38 4.10 7.48
C ARG A 137 -8.97 3.86 6.92
N PHE A 138 -8.84 3.05 5.85
CA PHE A 138 -7.59 2.77 5.13
C PHE A 138 -7.54 3.38 3.73
N VAL A 139 -8.37 4.40 3.43
CA VAL A 139 -8.43 5.05 2.11
C VAL A 139 -7.07 5.55 1.63
N SER A 140 -6.21 6.03 2.52
CA SER A 140 -4.84 6.47 2.20
C SER A 140 -4.00 5.30 1.68
N LEU A 141 -4.08 4.13 2.33
CA LEU A 141 -3.33 2.94 1.95
C LEU A 141 -3.79 2.38 0.59
N TYR A 142 -5.08 2.17 0.41
CA TYR A 142 -5.60 1.66 -0.86
C TYR A 142 -5.47 2.66 -2.00
N GLY A 143 -5.60 3.97 -1.72
CA GLY A 143 -5.28 5.03 -2.68
C GLY A 143 -3.82 5.01 -3.12
N ALA A 144 -2.89 4.67 -2.23
CA ALA A 144 -1.48 4.49 -2.59
C ALA A 144 -1.27 3.27 -3.51
N PHE A 145 -2.01 2.18 -3.32
CA PHE A 145 -1.98 1.03 -4.25
C PHE A 145 -2.49 1.42 -5.63
N ASP A 146 -3.61 2.14 -5.72
CA ASP A 146 -4.19 2.60 -6.99
C ASP A 146 -3.23 3.54 -7.74
N ARG A 147 -2.62 4.51 -7.04
CA ARG A 147 -1.58 5.40 -7.61
C ARG A 147 -0.33 4.64 -8.03
N GLY A 148 0.05 3.63 -7.25
CA GLY A 148 1.15 2.72 -7.56
C GLY A 148 0.90 1.99 -8.86
N LEU A 149 -0.26 1.35 -9.03
CA LEU A 149 -0.67 0.67 -10.26
C LEU A 149 -0.69 1.62 -11.46
N ALA A 150 -1.29 2.80 -11.34
CA ALA A 150 -1.31 3.78 -12.42
C ALA A 150 0.11 4.20 -12.86
N THR A 151 1.03 4.35 -11.89
CA THR A 151 2.44 4.66 -12.18
C THR A 151 3.13 3.51 -12.92
N LEU A 152 2.89 2.26 -12.49
CA LEU A 152 3.47 1.06 -13.13
C LEU A 152 2.93 0.89 -14.54
N GLN A 153 1.62 1.07 -14.77
CA GLN A 153 0.99 1.02 -16.09
C GLN A 153 1.60 2.04 -17.05
N ASN A 154 1.83 3.28 -16.59
CA ASN A 154 2.52 4.30 -17.42
C ASN A 154 3.95 3.86 -17.78
N ARG A 155 4.70 3.25 -16.86
CA ARG A 155 6.05 2.74 -17.13
C ARG A 155 6.04 1.56 -18.11
N ILE A 156 5.07 0.67 -18.01
CA ILE A 156 4.88 -0.45 -18.95
C ILE A 156 4.60 0.11 -20.34
N ARG A 157 3.65 1.06 -20.47
CA ARG A 157 3.33 1.71 -21.74
C ARG A 157 4.55 2.34 -22.38
N MET A 158 5.29 3.17 -21.63
CA MET A 158 6.52 3.80 -22.13
C MET A 158 7.58 2.78 -22.55
N GLY A 159 7.73 1.68 -21.81
CA GLY A 159 8.65 0.61 -22.15
C GLY A 159 8.27 -0.11 -23.46
N ARG A 160 6.97 -0.29 -23.71
CA ARG A 160 6.44 -0.86 -24.96
C ARG A 160 6.67 0.08 -26.14
N GLU A 161 6.35 1.38 -25.98
CA GLU A 161 6.59 2.41 -27.01
C GLU A 161 8.07 2.52 -27.42
N LEU A 162 8.99 2.26 -26.50
CA LEU A 162 10.44 2.28 -26.73
C LEU A 162 11.03 0.93 -27.13
N GLU A 163 10.20 -0.10 -27.26
CA GLU A 163 10.61 -1.49 -27.56
C GLU A 163 11.72 -2.02 -26.64
N GLN A 164 11.60 -1.73 -25.32
CA GLN A 164 12.60 -2.09 -24.31
C GLN A 164 12.07 -3.11 -23.30
N PRO A 165 12.12 -4.43 -23.61
CA PRO A 165 11.55 -5.49 -22.77
C PRO A 165 12.08 -5.47 -21.32
N LYS A 166 13.36 -5.20 -21.14
CA LYS A 166 13.96 -5.10 -19.81
C LYS A 166 13.36 -3.98 -18.93
N LYS A 167 12.86 -2.90 -19.55
CA LYS A 167 12.20 -1.81 -18.82
C LYS A 167 10.73 -2.09 -18.53
N ILE A 168 10.14 -3.05 -19.23
CA ILE A 168 8.75 -3.49 -19.01
C ILE A 168 8.68 -4.50 -17.86
N LEU A 169 9.64 -5.42 -17.78
CA LEU A 169 9.59 -6.57 -16.86
C LEU A 169 9.42 -6.15 -15.39
N GLN A 170 10.26 -5.25 -14.89
CA GLN A 170 10.20 -4.86 -13.49
C GLN A 170 8.88 -4.19 -13.07
N PRO A 171 8.33 -3.20 -13.82
CA PRO A 171 7.03 -2.64 -13.48
C PRO A 171 5.89 -3.65 -13.66
N LEU A 172 5.94 -4.52 -14.66
CA LEU A 172 4.95 -5.56 -14.87
C LEU A 172 4.92 -6.55 -13.70
N PHE A 173 6.09 -7.07 -13.31
CA PHE A 173 6.24 -7.97 -12.18
C PHE A 173 5.86 -7.30 -10.85
N SER A 174 6.11 -5.99 -10.70
CA SER A 174 5.64 -5.24 -9.53
C SER A 174 4.12 -5.10 -9.48
N SER A 175 3.46 -5.06 -10.64
CA SER A 175 2.00 -5.00 -10.73
C SER A 175 1.33 -6.30 -10.29
N THR A 176 1.97 -7.47 -10.48
CA THR A 176 1.37 -8.77 -10.12
C THR A 176 0.99 -8.83 -8.64
N ALA A 177 1.89 -8.45 -7.74
CA ALA A 177 1.62 -8.48 -6.30
C ALA A 177 0.51 -7.48 -5.89
N LEU A 178 0.48 -6.30 -6.53
CA LEU A 178 -0.59 -5.31 -6.28
C LEU A 178 -1.95 -5.80 -6.78
N HIS A 179 -2.03 -6.41 -7.97
CA HIS A 179 -3.26 -6.98 -8.49
C HIS A 179 -3.76 -8.14 -7.63
N LEU A 180 -2.86 -9.01 -7.15
CA LEU A 180 -3.22 -10.11 -6.24
C LEU A 180 -3.84 -9.58 -4.95
N ILE A 181 -3.19 -8.62 -4.29
CA ILE A 181 -3.65 -8.05 -3.00
C ILE A 181 -4.95 -7.23 -3.16
N THR A 182 -5.18 -6.64 -4.32
CA THR A 182 -6.40 -5.87 -4.61
C THR A 182 -7.53 -6.72 -5.18
N GLY A 183 -7.31 -8.01 -5.41
CA GLY A 183 -8.31 -8.95 -5.92
C GLY A 183 -8.56 -8.85 -7.42
N ASN A 184 -7.72 -8.15 -8.18
CA ASN A 184 -7.84 -7.98 -9.62
C ASN A 184 -7.22 -9.20 -10.33
N MET A 185 -7.92 -10.33 -10.31
CA MET A 185 -7.35 -11.63 -10.72
C MET A 185 -7.12 -11.78 -12.22
N GLU A 186 -7.86 -11.09 -13.08
CA GLU A 186 -7.60 -11.09 -14.54
C GLU A 186 -6.30 -10.37 -14.86
N GLU A 187 -6.12 -9.17 -14.34
CA GLU A 187 -4.90 -8.38 -14.51
C GLU A 187 -3.70 -9.07 -13.85
N PHE A 188 -3.92 -9.72 -12.70
CA PHE A 188 -2.89 -10.53 -12.04
C PHE A 188 -2.36 -11.61 -12.97
N LYS A 189 -3.24 -12.42 -13.57
CA LYS A 189 -2.87 -13.51 -14.50
C LYS A 189 -2.13 -12.97 -15.72
N THR A 190 -2.68 -11.94 -16.35
CA THR A 190 -2.07 -11.30 -17.53
C THR A 190 -0.67 -10.78 -17.23
N CYS A 191 -0.50 -10.03 -16.12
CA CYS A 191 0.80 -9.50 -15.72
C CYS A 191 1.79 -10.61 -15.36
N LEU A 192 1.32 -11.69 -14.73
CA LEU A 192 2.15 -12.83 -14.35
C LEU A 192 2.70 -13.56 -15.57
N GLU A 193 1.85 -13.92 -16.55
CA GLU A 193 2.21 -14.63 -17.77
C GLU A 193 3.18 -13.82 -18.62
N GLU A 194 2.92 -12.52 -18.79
CA GLU A 194 3.83 -11.62 -19.52
C GLU A 194 5.17 -11.47 -18.78
N SER A 195 5.16 -11.35 -17.44
CA SER A 195 6.38 -11.29 -16.64
C SER A 195 7.21 -12.55 -16.77
N GLU A 196 6.58 -13.72 -16.76
CA GLU A 196 7.26 -15.00 -16.92
C GLU A 196 7.91 -15.11 -18.31
N THR A 197 7.19 -14.72 -19.36
CA THR A 197 7.67 -14.72 -20.74
C THR A 197 8.89 -13.80 -20.89
N LEU A 198 8.78 -12.56 -20.44
CA LEU A 198 9.86 -11.58 -20.52
C LEU A 198 11.08 -11.97 -19.65
N ALA A 199 10.84 -12.57 -18.48
CA ALA A 199 11.93 -13.03 -17.61
C ALA A 199 12.71 -14.18 -18.27
N LYS A 200 12.05 -15.13 -18.98
CA LYS A 200 12.69 -16.17 -19.78
C LYS A 200 13.50 -15.56 -20.92
N GLN A 201 12.93 -14.63 -21.67
CA GLN A 201 13.59 -13.96 -22.80
C GLN A 201 14.82 -13.14 -22.39
N THR A 202 14.77 -12.54 -21.19
CA THR A 202 15.84 -11.65 -20.68
C THR A 202 16.80 -12.36 -19.74
N GLY A 203 16.63 -13.65 -19.45
CA GLY A 203 17.49 -14.44 -18.56
C GLY A 203 17.39 -14.06 -17.07
N GLN A 204 16.25 -13.52 -16.61
CA GLN A 204 16.04 -13.06 -15.23
C GLN A 204 15.54 -14.22 -14.34
N SER A 205 16.45 -15.14 -13.96
CA SER A 205 16.11 -16.37 -13.21
C SER A 205 15.45 -16.12 -11.87
N ASP A 206 15.83 -15.03 -11.19
CA ASP A 206 15.29 -14.71 -9.86
C ASP A 206 13.82 -14.25 -9.94
N ILE A 207 13.48 -13.47 -10.99
CA ILE A 207 12.09 -13.11 -11.26
C ILE A 207 11.27 -14.35 -11.61
N LEU A 208 11.83 -15.29 -12.41
CA LEU A 208 11.15 -16.56 -12.72
C LEU A 208 10.84 -17.39 -11.48
N LYS A 209 11.74 -17.46 -10.51
CA LYS A 209 11.46 -18.13 -9.23
C LYS A 209 10.33 -17.44 -8.47
N ALA A 210 10.37 -16.12 -8.42
CA ALA A 210 9.36 -15.33 -7.71
C ALA A 210 7.99 -15.37 -8.42
N THR A 211 7.92 -15.44 -9.76
CA THR A 211 6.65 -15.67 -10.51
C THR A 211 6.03 -16.99 -10.14
N PHE A 212 6.83 -18.05 -10.02
CA PHE A 212 6.34 -19.35 -9.56
C PHE A 212 5.80 -19.29 -8.11
N GLY A 213 6.51 -18.59 -7.22
CA GLY A 213 6.10 -18.41 -5.83
C GLY A 213 4.74 -17.70 -5.71
N ILE A 214 4.58 -16.57 -6.41
CA ILE A 214 3.32 -15.80 -6.34
C ILE A 214 2.15 -16.49 -7.06
N SER A 215 2.41 -17.25 -8.12
CA SER A 215 1.41 -18.10 -8.78
C SER A 215 0.89 -19.19 -7.83
N LYS A 216 1.80 -19.86 -7.11
CA LYS A 216 1.44 -20.87 -6.10
C LYS A 216 0.64 -20.27 -4.96
N LEU A 217 0.99 -19.06 -4.54
CA LEU A 217 0.25 -18.32 -3.51
C LEU A 217 -1.18 -18.01 -3.98
N ALA A 218 -1.35 -17.48 -5.20
CA ALA A 218 -2.66 -17.14 -5.76
C ALA A 218 -3.60 -18.36 -5.90
N ASN A 219 -3.05 -19.56 -6.10
CA ASN A 219 -3.85 -20.80 -6.21
C ASN A 219 -4.30 -21.37 -4.85
N ARG A 220 -3.80 -20.84 -3.72
CA ARG A 220 -4.16 -21.26 -2.36
C ARG A 220 -5.23 -20.39 -1.71
N VAL A 221 -5.50 -19.23 -2.28
CA VAL A 221 -6.38 -18.18 -1.78
C VAL A 221 -7.64 -18.07 -2.63
#